data_e3f4e9cad576e2d7aceb2ff14bd377a5
#
_entry.id   e3f4e9cad576e2d7aceb2ff14bd377a5
#
_cell.length_a   1.000
_cell.length_b   1.000
_cell.length_c   1.000
_cell.angle_alpha   90.00
_cell.angle_beta   90.00
_cell.angle_gamma   90.00
#
_symmetry.space_group_name_H-M   'P 1'
#
loop_
_entity.id
_entity.type
_entity.pdbx_description
1 polymer ?
#
loop_
_entity_poly.entity_id
_entity_poly.type
_entity_poly.pdbx_seq_one_letter_code
_entity_poly.pdbx_strand_id
1 'polypeptide(L)'
;KPNIITEASFNYNNNFCSVDILKNDIDGVEIYEVKSSTEISDIYLDDVSYQYYILNNLEFNIKKACIVYINNKYVKQGNLELNKLFNIEDVTEIAKSKQQEIENNIYELNKYMEEHMDNEPKDDIGIKCFKPYECEFWEYCTRNLPKPNVFDIKGGMHLDKKFEKYYDGKISFNDLQNENINPKYLEQIDFELNNLQPKIDKDYIKEIIKALNYPLYFLDYETYQVAIPEIDGTRPYQQLPFQYSLHIIKEEGAAIEHKEFLAEIEDKDFIRHFAENLIKDIPDNGSVIIYNRAFEPARNKEIAEMYPDLKDELERINCNMIDFLEPFKQRKYYTKEMQGSASIKYVLPALYQKDSELDYHNLPVVHNGEEASEAFLSLKGKSKEKQKEIRNGLLVYCQLDTYAMVKIWMKFKEILSK
;
A
#
# COMPACT_ATOMS: atom_id res chain seq x y z
N LYS A 1 34.12 -19.88 -22.16
CA LYS A 1 33.34 -19.18 -21.11
C LYS A 1 31.87 -19.22 -21.53
N PRO A 2 30.94 -19.47 -20.65
CA PRO A 2 29.52 -19.34 -20.97
C PRO A 2 29.21 -17.89 -21.39
N ASN A 3 28.36 -17.75 -22.41
CA ASN A 3 27.83 -16.43 -22.77
C ASN A 3 26.61 -16.14 -21.91
N ILE A 4 26.56 -14.97 -21.29
CA ILE A 4 25.41 -14.48 -20.56
C ILE A 4 24.75 -13.42 -21.43
N ILE A 5 23.45 -13.58 -21.68
CA ILE A 5 22.64 -12.68 -22.48
C ILE A 5 21.49 -12.21 -21.58
N THR A 6 21.28 -10.93 -21.48
CA THR A 6 20.11 -10.34 -20.79
C THR A 6 19.03 -10.02 -21.81
N GLU A 7 17.76 -10.14 -21.40
CA GLU A 7 16.59 -9.89 -22.26
C GLU A 7 16.62 -10.70 -23.55
N ALA A 8 17.02 -11.97 -23.45
CA ALA A 8 17.10 -12.87 -24.60
C ALA A 8 15.70 -13.22 -25.10
N SER A 9 15.36 -12.72 -26.27
CA SER A 9 14.00 -12.82 -26.83
C SER A 9 13.86 -13.98 -27.80
N PHE A 10 12.75 -14.72 -27.70
CA PHE A 10 12.43 -15.89 -28.50
C PHE A 10 10.99 -15.86 -28.98
N ASN A 11 10.73 -16.50 -30.12
CA ASN A 11 9.36 -16.66 -30.65
C ASN A 11 9.17 -18.06 -31.17
N TYR A 12 8.10 -18.71 -30.77
CA TYR A 12 7.67 -20.01 -31.29
C TYR A 12 6.15 -20.00 -31.53
N ASN A 13 5.72 -20.27 -32.76
CA ASN A 13 4.31 -20.28 -33.15
C ASN A 13 3.53 -19.03 -32.67
N ASN A 14 4.05 -17.84 -32.92
CA ASN A 14 3.52 -16.55 -32.48
C ASN A 14 3.47 -16.35 -30.96
N ASN A 15 4.06 -17.25 -30.19
CA ASN A 15 4.24 -17.06 -28.76
C ASN A 15 5.62 -16.47 -28.48
N PHE A 16 5.65 -15.32 -27.84
CA PHE A 16 6.88 -14.56 -27.57
C PHE A 16 7.26 -14.65 -26.09
N CYS A 17 8.53 -14.77 -25.79
CA CYS A 17 9.07 -14.56 -24.45
C CYS A 17 10.39 -13.78 -24.48
N SER A 18 10.72 -13.11 -23.40
CA SER A 18 12.01 -12.51 -23.13
C SER A 18 12.54 -13.08 -21.81
N VAL A 19 13.69 -13.72 -21.85
CA VAL A 19 14.33 -14.32 -20.68
C VAL A 19 15.26 -13.28 -20.05
N ASP A 20 15.03 -12.93 -18.79
CA ASP A 20 15.79 -11.87 -18.09
C ASP A 20 17.30 -12.14 -18.15
N ILE A 21 17.73 -13.36 -17.80
CA ILE A 21 19.13 -13.78 -17.90
C ILE A 21 19.20 -15.19 -18.48
N LEU A 22 19.75 -15.29 -19.69
CA LEU A 22 20.04 -16.56 -20.33
C LEU A 22 21.55 -16.83 -20.26
N LYS A 23 21.92 -17.93 -19.61
CA LYS A 23 23.30 -18.42 -19.61
C LYS A 23 23.40 -19.54 -20.61
N ASN A 24 24.24 -19.37 -21.63
CA ASN A 24 24.51 -20.37 -22.70
C ASN A 24 25.94 -20.90 -22.59
N ASP A 25 26.10 -22.19 -22.47
CA ASP A 25 27.38 -22.85 -22.49
C ASP A 25 27.36 -24.04 -23.48
N ILE A 26 28.46 -24.81 -23.56
CA ILE A 26 28.63 -25.89 -24.51
C ILE A 26 27.62 -27.05 -24.31
N ASP A 27 27.07 -27.17 -23.08
CA ASP A 27 26.18 -28.29 -22.70
C ASP A 27 24.70 -27.90 -22.71
N GLY A 28 24.38 -26.67 -23.03
CA GLY A 28 23.02 -26.19 -23.09
C GLY A 28 22.81 -24.83 -22.41
N VAL A 29 21.51 -24.48 -22.17
CA VAL A 29 21.13 -23.18 -21.63
C VAL A 29 20.57 -23.28 -20.21
N GLU A 30 20.74 -22.23 -19.42
CA GLU A 30 20.09 -22.05 -18.13
C GLU A 30 19.25 -20.73 -18.19
N ILE A 31 17.99 -20.83 -17.79
CA ILE A 31 17.03 -19.72 -17.71
C ILE A 31 17.03 -19.18 -16.29
N TYR A 32 17.14 -17.88 -16.11
CA TYR A 32 16.97 -17.19 -14.84
C TYR A 32 15.97 -16.06 -15.00
N GLU A 33 14.83 -16.21 -14.37
CA GLU A 33 13.76 -15.19 -14.29
C GLU A 33 13.92 -14.42 -12.99
N VAL A 34 13.97 -13.10 -13.08
CA VAL A 34 14.24 -12.21 -11.93
C VAL A 34 12.96 -11.54 -11.46
N LYS A 35 12.65 -11.71 -10.19
CA LYS A 35 11.45 -11.12 -9.58
C LYS A 35 11.82 -10.18 -8.43
N SER A 36 11.25 -9.00 -8.41
CA SER A 36 11.38 -8.03 -7.31
C SER A 36 10.56 -8.43 -6.07
N SER A 37 10.12 -9.66 -5.97
CA SER A 37 9.37 -10.25 -4.85
C SER A 37 10.33 -10.85 -3.82
N THR A 38 9.81 -11.11 -2.61
CA THR A 38 10.54 -11.76 -1.51
C THR A 38 10.20 -13.25 -1.34
N GLU A 39 9.28 -13.76 -2.18
CA GLU A 39 8.85 -15.16 -2.20
C GLU A 39 8.41 -15.56 -3.61
N ILE A 40 8.37 -16.87 -3.86
CA ILE A 40 7.90 -17.43 -5.13
C ILE A 40 6.38 -17.61 -5.06
N SER A 41 5.70 -17.19 -6.11
CA SER A 41 4.27 -17.40 -6.32
C SER A 41 3.99 -18.31 -7.52
N ASP A 42 2.78 -18.86 -7.61
CA ASP A 42 2.37 -19.72 -8.73
C ASP A 42 2.50 -19.01 -10.07
N ILE A 43 2.25 -17.68 -10.12
CA ILE A 43 2.39 -16.89 -11.35
C ILE A 43 3.83 -16.88 -11.86
N TYR A 44 4.81 -16.81 -10.96
CA TYR A 44 6.23 -16.85 -11.37
C TYR A 44 6.63 -18.22 -11.87
N LEU A 45 6.03 -19.28 -11.30
CA LEU A 45 6.21 -20.65 -11.80
C LEU A 45 5.58 -20.80 -13.21
N ASP A 46 4.43 -20.20 -13.46
CA ASP A 46 3.78 -20.20 -14.77
C ASP A 46 4.61 -19.44 -15.81
N ASP A 47 5.15 -18.28 -15.44
CA ASP A 47 5.99 -17.44 -16.29
C ASP A 47 7.26 -18.19 -16.74
N VAL A 48 8.01 -18.75 -15.80
CA VAL A 48 9.19 -19.55 -16.11
C VAL A 48 8.82 -20.81 -16.90
N SER A 49 7.69 -21.44 -16.63
CA SER A 49 7.21 -22.62 -17.36
C SER A 49 6.83 -22.28 -18.80
N TYR A 50 6.29 -21.10 -19.04
CA TYR A 50 6.01 -20.59 -20.38
C TYR A 50 7.30 -20.31 -21.16
N GLN A 51 8.30 -19.69 -20.54
CA GLN A 51 9.62 -19.51 -21.15
C GLN A 51 10.27 -20.85 -21.48
N TYR A 52 10.20 -21.80 -20.54
CA TYR A 52 10.68 -23.17 -20.75
C TYR A 52 9.99 -23.83 -21.96
N TYR A 53 8.65 -23.67 -22.07
CA TYR A 53 7.87 -24.20 -23.21
C TYR A 53 8.39 -23.67 -24.55
N ILE A 54 8.60 -22.37 -24.68
CA ILE A 54 9.06 -21.75 -25.93
C ILE A 54 10.46 -22.26 -26.30
N LEU A 55 11.41 -22.22 -25.37
CA LEU A 55 12.79 -22.65 -25.63
C LEU A 55 12.87 -24.15 -25.93
N ASN A 56 12.11 -24.98 -25.20
CA ASN A 56 12.08 -26.42 -25.42
C ASN A 56 11.54 -26.76 -26.83
N ASN A 57 10.52 -26.07 -27.32
CA ASN A 57 9.98 -26.25 -28.66
C ASN A 57 10.86 -25.66 -29.78
N LEU A 58 11.82 -24.79 -29.41
CA LEU A 58 12.90 -24.32 -30.28
C LEU A 58 14.14 -25.23 -30.21
N GLU A 59 13.99 -26.41 -29.61
CA GLU A 59 15.04 -27.47 -29.50
C GLU A 59 16.27 -27.03 -28.66
N PHE A 60 16.15 -26.06 -27.78
CA PHE A 60 17.22 -25.76 -26.84
C PHE A 60 17.34 -26.86 -25.77
N ASN A 61 18.60 -27.28 -25.47
CA ASN A 61 18.88 -28.16 -24.35
C ASN A 61 18.85 -27.34 -23.04
N ILE A 62 17.69 -27.28 -22.37
CA ILE A 62 17.50 -26.50 -21.13
C ILE A 62 17.99 -27.35 -19.95
N LYS A 63 19.09 -26.92 -19.33
CA LYS A 63 19.69 -27.57 -18.16
C LYS A 63 19.00 -27.18 -16.87
N LYS A 64 18.64 -25.89 -16.75
CA LYS A 64 17.96 -25.30 -15.58
C LYS A 64 17.00 -24.20 -15.96
N ALA A 65 15.92 -24.14 -15.21
CA ALA A 65 15.03 -23.02 -15.14
C ALA A 65 14.95 -22.57 -13.68
N CYS A 66 15.35 -21.32 -13.42
CA CYS A 66 15.50 -20.79 -12.07
C CYS A 66 14.70 -19.50 -11.90
N ILE A 67 14.20 -19.28 -10.68
CA ILE A 67 13.65 -17.99 -10.24
C ILE A 67 14.66 -17.31 -9.31
N VAL A 68 14.98 -16.06 -9.60
CA VAL A 68 15.84 -15.19 -8.78
C VAL A 68 14.95 -14.19 -8.07
N TYR A 69 14.97 -14.16 -6.75
CA TYR A 69 14.13 -13.27 -5.96
C TYR A 69 14.86 -12.68 -4.76
N ILE A 70 14.29 -11.61 -4.15
CA ILE A 70 14.93 -10.84 -3.10
C ILE A 70 14.91 -11.60 -1.77
N ASN A 71 16.03 -11.66 -1.08
CA ASN A 71 16.14 -12.12 0.29
C ASN A 71 15.87 -10.96 1.27
N ASN A 72 14.66 -10.85 1.78
CA ASN A 72 14.28 -9.80 2.73
C ASN A 72 14.91 -9.94 4.13
N LYS A 73 15.66 -11.00 4.37
CA LYS A 73 16.45 -11.20 5.61
C LYS A 73 17.88 -10.67 5.48
N TYR A 74 18.31 -10.32 4.28
CA TYR A 74 19.61 -9.71 4.06
C TYR A 74 19.65 -8.33 4.73
N VAL A 75 20.69 -8.08 5.53
CA VAL A 75 20.98 -6.77 6.11
C VAL A 75 22.27 -6.26 5.47
N LYS A 76 22.17 -5.10 4.82
CA LYS A 76 23.31 -4.46 4.15
C LYS A 76 24.35 -3.99 5.18
N GLN A 77 25.61 -4.31 4.94
CA GLN A 77 26.76 -3.76 5.68
C GLN A 77 27.93 -3.55 4.73
N GLY A 78 28.31 -2.31 4.53
CA GLY A 78 29.35 -1.95 3.56
C GLY A 78 28.90 -2.20 2.10
N ASN A 79 29.69 -2.96 1.34
CA ASN A 79 29.36 -3.27 -0.05
C ASN A 79 28.21 -4.29 -0.14
N LEU A 80 27.39 -4.19 -1.18
CA LEU A 80 26.34 -5.18 -1.46
C LEU A 80 26.91 -6.57 -1.75
N GLU A 81 26.42 -7.56 -1.02
CA GLU A 81 26.76 -8.97 -1.22
C GLU A 81 25.66 -9.67 -2.03
N LEU A 82 25.74 -9.60 -3.37
CA LEU A 82 24.69 -10.07 -4.28
C LEU A 82 24.29 -11.53 -4.03
N ASN A 83 25.24 -12.39 -3.66
CA ASN A 83 24.98 -13.79 -3.33
C ASN A 83 24.21 -14.02 -2.01
N LYS A 84 24.06 -12.99 -1.18
CA LYS A 84 23.21 -13.00 0.02
C LYS A 84 21.91 -12.21 -0.18
N LEU A 85 21.95 -11.19 -1.06
CA LEU A 85 20.79 -10.34 -1.37
C LEU A 85 19.75 -11.09 -2.20
N PHE A 86 20.20 -11.99 -3.09
CA PHE A 86 19.31 -12.76 -3.95
C PHE A 86 19.28 -14.23 -3.56
N ASN A 87 18.09 -14.81 -3.57
CA ASN A 87 17.88 -16.24 -3.57
C ASN A 87 17.73 -16.71 -5.03
N ILE A 88 18.27 -17.89 -5.35
CA ILE A 88 18.11 -18.53 -6.64
C ILE A 88 17.53 -19.91 -6.39
N GLU A 89 16.34 -20.18 -6.92
CA GLU A 89 15.67 -21.46 -6.76
C GLU A 89 15.53 -22.16 -8.11
N ASP A 90 15.96 -23.42 -8.15
CA ASP A 90 15.85 -24.28 -9.33
C ASP A 90 14.45 -24.88 -9.38
N VAL A 91 13.64 -24.42 -10.34
CA VAL A 91 12.26 -24.85 -10.57
C VAL A 91 12.12 -25.69 -11.85
N THR A 92 13.20 -26.27 -12.34
CA THR A 92 13.25 -27.03 -13.62
C THR A 92 12.20 -28.13 -13.67
N GLU A 93 12.08 -28.93 -12.60
CA GLU A 93 11.13 -30.04 -12.59
C GLU A 93 9.68 -29.56 -12.53
N ILE A 94 9.42 -28.43 -11.88
CA ILE A 94 8.10 -27.78 -11.87
C ILE A 94 7.79 -27.29 -13.30
N ALA A 95 8.71 -26.58 -13.93
CA ALA A 95 8.54 -26.09 -15.29
C ALA A 95 8.26 -27.22 -16.27
N LYS A 96 8.97 -28.36 -16.18
CA LYS A 96 8.70 -29.56 -16.99
C LYS A 96 7.31 -30.15 -16.74
N SER A 97 6.88 -30.20 -15.49
CA SER A 97 5.57 -30.78 -15.14
C SER A 97 4.38 -29.97 -15.66
N LYS A 98 4.56 -28.66 -15.87
CA LYS A 98 3.52 -27.74 -16.35
C LYS A 98 3.40 -27.66 -17.88
N GLN A 99 4.22 -28.35 -18.65
CA GLN A 99 4.27 -28.17 -20.12
C GLN A 99 2.93 -28.45 -20.80
N GLN A 100 2.22 -29.51 -20.40
CA GLN A 100 0.92 -29.83 -20.98
C GLN A 100 -0.14 -28.78 -20.62
N GLU A 101 -0.09 -28.25 -19.41
CA GLU A 101 -0.97 -27.17 -18.96
C GLU A 101 -0.72 -25.89 -19.78
N ILE A 102 0.54 -25.50 -19.98
CA ILE A 102 0.93 -24.33 -20.79
C ILE A 102 0.45 -24.50 -22.24
N GLU A 103 0.66 -25.66 -22.85
CA GLU A 103 0.20 -25.93 -24.21
C GLU A 103 -1.32 -25.80 -24.33
N ASN A 104 -2.06 -26.38 -23.40
CA ASN A 104 -3.53 -26.27 -23.38
C ASN A 104 -3.98 -24.83 -23.21
N ASN A 105 -3.37 -24.06 -22.29
CA ASN A 105 -3.70 -22.66 -22.07
C ASN A 105 -3.43 -21.80 -23.30
N ILE A 106 -2.33 -22.02 -24.01
CA ILE A 106 -2.01 -21.33 -25.26
C ILE A 106 -3.09 -21.63 -26.32
N TYR A 107 -3.48 -22.90 -26.46
CA TYR A 107 -4.51 -23.31 -27.40
C TYR A 107 -5.86 -22.64 -27.09
N GLU A 108 -6.33 -22.69 -25.86
CA GLU A 108 -7.59 -22.12 -25.44
C GLU A 108 -7.60 -20.59 -25.58
N LEU A 109 -6.49 -19.91 -25.25
CA LEU A 109 -6.37 -18.46 -25.40
C LEU A 109 -6.41 -18.04 -26.89
N ASN A 110 -5.68 -18.75 -27.77
CA ASN A 110 -5.72 -18.45 -29.20
C ASN A 110 -7.11 -18.65 -29.78
N LYS A 111 -7.78 -19.74 -29.42
CA LYS A 111 -9.17 -20.00 -29.83
C LYS A 111 -10.13 -18.91 -29.35
N TYR A 112 -10.00 -18.51 -28.06
CA TYR A 112 -10.79 -17.42 -27.50
C TYR A 112 -10.59 -16.10 -28.24
N MET A 113 -9.34 -15.75 -28.55
CA MET A 113 -9.03 -14.54 -29.32
C MET A 113 -9.61 -14.58 -30.73
N GLU A 114 -9.51 -15.71 -31.42
CA GLU A 114 -10.10 -15.90 -32.76
C GLU A 114 -11.64 -15.77 -32.75
N GLU A 115 -12.31 -16.35 -31.74
CA GLU A 115 -13.77 -16.30 -31.59
C GLU A 115 -14.29 -14.88 -31.27
N HIS A 116 -13.45 -14.01 -30.68
CA HIS A 116 -13.84 -12.68 -30.21
C HIS A 116 -13.15 -11.53 -30.95
N MET A 117 -12.50 -11.77 -32.10
CA MET A 117 -11.78 -10.72 -32.84
C MET A 117 -12.65 -9.49 -33.18
N ASP A 118 -13.93 -9.72 -33.51
CA ASP A 118 -14.86 -8.68 -34.00
C ASP A 118 -15.98 -8.36 -33.00
N ASN A 119 -16.02 -9.02 -31.84
CA ASN A 119 -17.12 -8.87 -30.90
C ASN A 119 -16.62 -8.81 -29.47
N GLU A 120 -17.20 -7.93 -28.66
CA GLU A 120 -16.96 -7.87 -27.20
C GLU A 120 -17.32 -9.23 -26.57
N PRO A 121 -16.41 -9.87 -25.84
CA PRO A 121 -16.73 -11.11 -25.13
C PRO A 121 -17.80 -10.88 -24.06
N LYS A 122 -18.70 -11.85 -23.90
CA LYS A 122 -19.78 -11.81 -22.90
C LYS A 122 -19.38 -12.51 -21.61
N ASP A 123 -18.15 -12.30 -21.18
CA ASP A 123 -17.65 -12.86 -19.94
C ASP A 123 -18.25 -12.15 -18.74
N ASP A 124 -18.69 -12.92 -17.75
CA ASP A 124 -19.12 -12.37 -16.50
C ASP A 124 -17.92 -11.97 -15.60
N ILE A 125 -18.15 -10.99 -14.75
CA ILE A 125 -17.17 -10.59 -13.73
C ILE A 125 -16.99 -11.71 -12.70
N GLY A 126 -15.78 -11.78 -12.11
CA GLY A 126 -15.47 -12.81 -11.14
C GLY A 126 -14.18 -12.55 -10.42
N ILE A 127 -13.77 -13.49 -9.58
CA ILE A 127 -12.50 -13.42 -8.84
C ILE A 127 -11.29 -13.27 -9.79
N LYS A 128 -11.41 -13.76 -11.02
CA LYS A 128 -10.42 -13.59 -12.10
C LYS A 128 -10.12 -12.12 -12.42
N CYS A 129 -11.06 -11.20 -12.13
CA CYS A 129 -10.86 -9.76 -12.32
C CYS A 129 -9.91 -9.13 -11.27
N PHE A 130 -9.52 -9.90 -10.25
CA PHE A 130 -8.64 -9.45 -9.16
C PHE A 130 -7.46 -10.41 -8.92
N LYS A 131 -7.45 -11.53 -9.61
CA LYS A 131 -6.38 -12.52 -9.51
C LYS A 131 -5.87 -12.91 -10.89
N PRO A 132 -4.56 -12.83 -11.12
CA PRO A 132 -3.49 -12.50 -10.16
C PRO A 132 -3.38 -11.01 -9.81
N TYR A 133 -3.88 -10.13 -10.66
CA TYR A 133 -3.87 -8.67 -10.52
C TYR A 133 -5.26 -8.10 -10.79
N GLU A 134 -5.52 -6.89 -10.31
CA GLU A 134 -6.76 -6.18 -10.62
C GLU A 134 -6.81 -5.87 -12.12
N CYS A 135 -7.94 -6.22 -12.75
CA CYS A 135 -8.16 -6.02 -14.18
C CYS A 135 -8.47 -4.55 -14.45
N GLU A 136 -7.75 -3.92 -15.37
CA GLU A 136 -7.97 -2.53 -15.79
C GLU A 136 -9.36 -2.27 -16.39
N PHE A 137 -10.04 -3.33 -16.86
CA PHE A 137 -11.42 -3.25 -17.38
C PHE A 137 -12.50 -3.39 -16.30
N TRP A 138 -12.15 -3.44 -15.02
CA TRP A 138 -13.11 -3.62 -13.93
C TRP A 138 -14.24 -2.59 -13.97
N GLU A 139 -13.93 -1.31 -14.07
CA GLU A 139 -14.94 -0.24 -14.15
C GLU A 139 -15.84 -0.36 -15.39
N TYR A 140 -15.24 -0.75 -16.52
CA TYR A 140 -15.98 -0.98 -17.76
C TYR A 140 -16.98 -2.14 -17.62
N CYS A 141 -16.55 -3.28 -17.10
CA CYS A 141 -17.39 -4.46 -16.92
C CYS A 141 -18.50 -4.25 -15.88
N THR A 142 -18.26 -3.42 -14.88
CA THR A 142 -19.23 -3.12 -13.81
C THR A 142 -20.10 -1.88 -14.07
N ARG A 143 -19.92 -1.19 -15.19
CA ARG A 143 -20.62 0.07 -15.54
C ARG A 143 -22.15 0.02 -15.49
N ASN A 144 -22.72 -1.16 -15.70
CA ASN A 144 -24.18 -1.39 -15.72
C ASN A 144 -24.73 -1.93 -14.40
N LEU A 145 -23.88 -2.17 -13.39
CA LEU A 145 -24.35 -2.57 -12.07
C LEU A 145 -25.10 -1.43 -11.40
N PRO A 146 -26.13 -1.73 -10.58
CA PRO A 146 -26.78 -0.71 -9.77
C PRO A 146 -25.77 -0.03 -8.84
N LYS A 147 -26.00 1.23 -8.49
CA LYS A 147 -25.17 1.97 -7.55
C LYS A 147 -26.02 2.50 -6.41
N PRO A 148 -25.63 2.33 -5.15
CA PRO A 148 -24.49 1.51 -4.69
C PRO A 148 -24.77 0.00 -4.78
N ASN A 149 -23.70 -0.79 -4.86
CA ASN A 149 -23.79 -2.24 -5.00
C ASN A 149 -22.84 -2.97 -4.02
N VAL A 150 -22.85 -4.31 -4.06
CA VAL A 150 -22.09 -5.18 -3.16
C VAL A 150 -20.60 -4.88 -3.16
N PHE A 151 -20.04 -4.42 -4.28
CA PHE A 151 -18.61 -4.08 -4.40
C PHE A 151 -18.28 -2.74 -3.72
N ASP A 152 -19.28 -1.87 -3.49
CA ASP A 152 -19.13 -0.62 -2.75
C ASP A 152 -19.11 -0.80 -1.22
N ILE A 153 -19.34 -2.01 -0.71
CA ILE A 153 -19.21 -2.30 0.73
C ILE A 153 -17.75 -2.18 1.13
N LYS A 154 -17.47 -1.27 2.09
CA LYS A 154 -16.15 -1.05 2.68
C LYS A 154 -16.06 -1.62 4.10
N GLY A 155 -14.88 -1.54 4.72
CA GLY A 155 -14.69 -2.00 6.10
C GLY A 155 -14.36 -3.48 6.25
N GLY A 156 -13.77 -4.11 5.21
CA GLY A 156 -13.12 -5.41 5.30
C GLY A 156 -13.96 -6.62 4.85
N MET A 157 -15.02 -6.40 4.07
CA MET A 157 -15.70 -7.54 3.41
C MET A 157 -14.78 -8.11 2.33
N HIS A 158 -14.40 -9.39 2.50
CA HIS A 158 -13.55 -10.10 1.56
C HIS A 158 -14.18 -10.20 0.17
N LEU A 159 -13.35 -10.13 -0.86
CA LEU A 159 -13.76 -10.14 -2.25
C LEU A 159 -14.57 -11.41 -2.61
N ASP A 160 -14.16 -12.58 -2.11
CA ASP A 160 -14.88 -13.84 -2.32
C ASP A 160 -16.33 -13.75 -1.81
N LYS A 161 -16.57 -13.07 -0.67
CA LYS A 161 -17.91 -12.87 -0.12
C LYS A 161 -18.75 -11.89 -0.95
N LYS A 162 -18.11 -10.89 -1.56
CA LYS A 162 -18.79 -9.98 -2.49
C LYS A 162 -19.24 -10.73 -3.74
N PHE A 163 -18.38 -11.59 -4.32
CA PHE A 163 -18.73 -12.41 -5.47
C PHE A 163 -19.77 -13.49 -5.14
N GLU A 164 -19.71 -14.11 -3.94
CA GLU A 164 -20.78 -15.01 -3.48
C GLU A 164 -22.15 -14.32 -3.56
N LYS A 165 -22.26 -13.09 -3.01
CA LYS A 165 -23.50 -12.32 -3.07
C LYS A 165 -23.89 -11.91 -4.49
N TYR A 166 -22.92 -11.53 -5.31
CA TYR A 166 -23.14 -11.19 -6.72
C TYR A 166 -23.76 -12.37 -7.48
N TYR A 167 -23.21 -13.58 -7.37
CA TYR A 167 -23.71 -14.78 -8.02
C TYR A 167 -25.06 -15.26 -7.48
N ASP A 168 -25.37 -14.95 -6.22
CA ASP A 168 -26.69 -15.17 -5.63
C ASP A 168 -27.75 -14.14 -6.11
N GLY A 169 -27.38 -13.22 -7.01
CA GLY A 169 -28.24 -12.14 -7.48
C GLY A 169 -28.49 -11.04 -6.45
N LYS A 170 -27.72 -11.00 -5.38
CA LYS A 170 -27.79 -9.99 -4.31
C LYS A 170 -26.82 -8.86 -4.61
N ILE A 171 -27.16 -8.00 -5.56
CA ILE A 171 -26.23 -7.04 -6.14
C ILE A 171 -26.38 -5.67 -5.51
N SER A 172 -27.60 -5.11 -5.51
CA SER A 172 -27.83 -3.77 -4.96
C SER A 172 -27.85 -3.76 -3.43
N PHE A 173 -27.67 -2.60 -2.81
CA PHE A 173 -27.85 -2.46 -1.37
C PHE A 173 -29.28 -2.83 -0.90
N ASN A 174 -30.30 -2.61 -1.74
CA ASN A 174 -31.66 -3.06 -1.45
C ASN A 174 -31.76 -4.60 -1.32
N ASP A 175 -31.02 -5.34 -2.18
CA ASP A 175 -31.01 -6.81 -2.12
C ASP A 175 -30.30 -7.34 -0.88
N LEU A 176 -29.32 -6.57 -0.36
CA LEU A 176 -28.46 -6.94 0.76
C LEU A 176 -29.04 -6.57 2.12
N GLN A 177 -30.05 -5.69 2.18
CA GLN A 177 -30.58 -5.13 3.42
C GLN A 177 -31.05 -6.18 4.46
N ASN A 178 -31.57 -7.32 3.97
CA ASN A 178 -32.07 -8.41 4.83
C ASN A 178 -31.16 -9.64 4.84
N GLU A 179 -29.96 -9.53 4.31
CA GLU A 179 -29.00 -10.64 4.26
C GLU A 179 -28.27 -10.83 5.60
N ASN A 180 -27.91 -12.08 5.89
CA ASN A 180 -27.12 -12.39 7.08
C ASN A 180 -25.63 -12.08 6.84
N ILE A 181 -25.28 -10.80 6.94
CA ILE A 181 -23.91 -10.30 6.81
C ILE A 181 -23.49 -9.53 8.06
N ASN A 182 -22.21 -9.17 8.16
CA ASN A 182 -21.71 -8.46 9.33
C ASN A 182 -22.52 -7.18 9.62
N PRO A 183 -22.92 -6.93 10.87
CA PRO A 183 -23.70 -5.74 11.24
C PRO A 183 -23.09 -4.42 10.78
N LYS A 184 -21.76 -4.30 10.66
CA LYS A 184 -21.12 -3.10 10.13
C LYS A 184 -21.43 -2.84 8.66
N TYR A 185 -21.62 -3.90 7.87
CA TYR A 185 -21.98 -3.77 6.46
C TYR A 185 -23.46 -3.40 6.32
N LEU A 186 -24.32 -4.03 7.14
CA LEU A 186 -25.74 -3.66 7.22
C LEU A 186 -25.93 -2.21 7.64
N GLU A 187 -25.13 -1.73 8.59
CA GLU A 187 -25.15 -0.32 9.01
C GLU A 187 -24.78 0.63 7.85
N GLN A 188 -23.75 0.31 7.04
CA GLN A 188 -23.42 1.08 5.84
C GLN A 188 -24.60 1.12 4.87
N ILE A 189 -25.21 -0.04 4.60
CA ILE A 189 -26.35 -0.20 3.69
C ILE A 189 -27.53 0.63 4.20
N ASP A 190 -27.84 0.56 5.49
CA ASP A 190 -28.96 1.24 6.12
C ASP A 190 -28.79 2.76 6.06
N PHE A 191 -27.59 3.28 6.37
CA PHE A 191 -27.28 4.70 6.24
C PHE A 191 -27.41 5.20 4.80
N GLU A 192 -27.01 4.39 3.83
CA GLU A 192 -27.09 4.75 2.41
C GLU A 192 -28.54 4.79 1.91
N LEU A 193 -29.34 3.77 2.24
CA LEU A 193 -30.70 3.63 1.76
C LEU A 193 -31.68 4.59 2.45
N ASN A 194 -31.52 4.82 3.75
CA ASN A 194 -32.48 5.55 4.57
C ASN A 194 -32.03 6.97 4.94
N ASN A 195 -30.86 7.41 4.43
CA ASN A 195 -30.31 8.74 4.70
C ASN A 195 -30.35 9.11 6.20
N LEU A 196 -29.85 8.20 7.04
CA LEU A 196 -29.91 8.30 8.49
C LEU A 196 -29.08 9.48 9.01
N GLN A 197 -29.52 10.03 10.16
CA GLN A 197 -28.74 11.03 10.87
C GLN A 197 -27.42 10.47 11.37
N PRO A 198 -26.38 11.29 11.53
CA PRO A 198 -25.09 10.85 12.06
C PRO A 198 -25.23 10.06 13.37
N LYS A 199 -24.60 8.89 13.43
CA LYS A 199 -24.46 8.11 14.65
C LYS A 199 -23.26 8.64 15.42
N ILE A 200 -23.46 9.09 16.65
CA ILE A 200 -22.41 9.68 17.49
C ILE A 200 -22.55 9.16 18.91
N ASP A 201 -21.58 8.37 19.35
CA ASP A 201 -21.45 7.91 20.73
C ASP A 201 -20.68 8.99 21.53
N LYS A 202 -21.45 9.94 22.11
CA LYS A 202 -20.87 11.08 22.84
C LYS A 202 -20.07 10.63 24.07
N ASP A 203 -20.46 9.56 24.74
CA ASP A 203 -19.74 9.07 25.91
C ASP A 203 -18.37 8.49 25.51
N TYR A 204 -18.31 7.73 24.42
CA TYR A 204 -17.05 7.24 23.88
C TYR A 204 -16.10 8.38 23.48
N ILE A 205 -16.60 9.39 22.76
CA ILE A 205 -15.83 10.58 22.39
C ILE A 205 -15.33 11.33 23.63
N LYS A 206 -16.18 11.45 24.66
CA LYS A 206 -15.83 12.11 25.93
C LYS A 206 -14.70 11.38 26.64
N GLU A 207 -14.68 10.05 26.65
CA GLU A 207 -13.60 9.28 27.26
C GLU A 207 -12.27 9.44 26.50
N ILE A 208 -12.30 9.52 25.16
CA ILE A 208 -11.11 9.83 24.36
C ILE A 208 -10.57 11.21 24.73
N ILE A 209 -11.42 12.24 24.70
CA ILE A 209 -10.99 13.63 24.98
C ILE A 209 -10.45 13.76 26.41
N LYS A 210 -11.05 13.06 27.38
CA LYS A 210 -10.56 13.05 28.79
C LYS A 210 -9.22 12.34 28.96
N ALA A 211 -8.91 11.36 28.10
CA ALA A 211 -7.64 10.64 28.15
C ALA A 211 -6.47 11.45 27.58
N LEU A 212 -6.75 12.57 26.89
CA LEU A 212 -5.72 13.43 26.33
C LEU A 212 -5.06 14.31 27.41
N ASN A 213 -3.74 14.35 27.39
CA ASN A 213 -2.91 15.21 28.24
C ASN A 213 -2.13 16.19 27.37
N TYR A 214 -2.17 17.47 27.72
CA TYR A 214 -1.35 18.47 27.03
C TYR A 214 0.13 18.36 27.39
N PRO A 215 1.04 18.70 26.48
CA PRO A 215 0.83 19.13 25.10
C PRO A 215 0.21 18.02 24.22
N LEU A 216 -0.63 18.42 23.25
CA LEU A 216 -1.15 17.52 22.22
C LEU A 216 -0.24 17.58 21.01
N TYR A 217 0.27 16.42 20.57
CA TYR A 217 1.15 16.24 19.43
C TYR A 217 0.41 15.42 18.37
N PHE A 218 0.05 16.02 17.23
CA PHE A 218 -0.58 15.32 16.11
C PHE A 218 0.50 14.96 15.10
N LEU A 219 0.80 13.68 14.99
CA LEU A 219 1.98 13.15 14.32
C LEU A 219 1.62 12.22 13.17
N ASP A 220 2.31 12.37 12.04
CA ASP A 220 2.24 11.49 10.88
C ASP A 220 3.60 11.34 10.20
N TYR A 221 3.87 10.14 9.63
CA TYR A 221 5.13 9.81 8.96
C TYR A 221 4.91 9.43 7.51
N GLU A 222 5.87 9.85 6.65
CA GLU A 222 6.03 9.30 5.31
C GLU A 222 7.26 8.41 5.23
N THR A 223 7.11 7.27 4.54
CA THR A 223 8.17 6.28 4.39
C THR A 223 8.36 5.89 2.95
N TYR A 224 9.59 5.48 2.61
CA TYR A 224 9.85 4.78 1.36
C TYR A 224 10.46 3.39 1.62
N GLN A 225 10.40 2.54 0.61
CA GLN A 225 11.03 1.21 0.65
C GLN A 225 11.65 0.90 -0.71
N VAL A 226 12.76 0.18 -0.70
CA VAL A 226 13.48 -0.22 -1.92
C VAL A 226 13.84 -1.70 -1.86
N ALA A 227 13.86 -2.34 -3.03
CA ALA A 227 14.26 -3.76 -3.16
C ALA A 227 15.75 -3.96 -2.82
N ILE A 228 16.60 -3.00 -3.17
CA ILE A 228 18.05 -3.06 -2.93
C ILE A 228 18.39 -1.99 -1.88
N PRO A 229 18.75 -2.37 -0.64
CA PRO A 229 19.03 -1.41 0.41
C PRO A 229 20.27 -0.58 0.10
N GLU A 230 20.16 0.75 0.26
CA GLU A 230 21.24 1.70 0.02
C GLU A 230 22.00 2.05 1.32
N ILE A 231 21.33 1.94 2.49
CA ILE A 231 21.83 2.36 3.81
C ILE A 231 22.30 1.14 4.59
N ASP A 232 23.42 1.26 5.30
CA ASP A 232 23.92 0.21 6.17
C ASP A 232 22.97 -0.03 7.37
N GLY A 233 22.78 -1.30 7.72
CA GLY A 233 21.84 -1.72 8.76
C GLY A 233 20.40 -1.89 8.26
N THR A 234 20.09 -1.55 6.99
CA THR A 234 18.75 -1.72 6.41
C THR A 234 18.63 -3.00 5.57
N ARG A 235 17.41 -3.45 5.37
CA ARG A 235 17.06 -4.66 4.61
C ARG A 235 16.13 -4.33 3.42
N PRO A 236 16.05 -5.23 2.42
CA PRO A 236 15.09 -5.09 1.33
C PRO A 236 13.67 -4.85 1.83
N TYR A 237 12.97 -3.89 1.22
CA TYR A 237 11.59 -3.50 1.52
C TYR A 237 11.34 -3.05 2.97
N GLN A 238 12.38 -2.66 3.69
CA GLN A 238 12.21 -1.98 4.97
C GLN A 238 11.64 -0.58 4.72
N GLN A 239 10.57 -0.25 5.44
CA GLN A 239 9.99 1.09 5.37
C GLN A 239 10.83 2.07 6.16
N LEU A 240 11.50 2.98 5.47
CA LEU A 240 12.40 3.97 6.05
C LEU A 240 11.68 5.32 6.13
N PRO A 241 11.43 5.87 7.34
CA PRO A 241 10.79 7.16 7.47
C PRO A 241 11.72 8.28 7.02
N PHE A 242 11.28 9.06 6.03
CA PHE A 242 12.02 10.18 5.47
C PHE A 242 11.42 11.55 5.80
N GLN A 243 10.17 11.55 6.28
CA GLN A 243 9.44 12.76 6.62
C GLN A 243 8.53 12.53 7.81
N TYR A 244 8.37 13.56 8.65
CA TYR A 244 7.21 13.69 9.54
C TYR A 244 6.64 15.10 9.47
N SER A 245 5.36 15.19 9.82
CA SER A 245 4.67 16.42 10.14
C SER A 245 4.16 16.34 11.58
N LEU A 246 4.14 17.47 12.28
CA LEU A 246 3.78 17.56 13.69
C LEU A 246 3.03 18.86 13.98
N HIS A 247 1.72 18.78 14.25
CA HIS A 247 0.99 19.90 14.84
C HIS A 247 0.99 19.79 16.35
N ILE A 248 1.14 20.93 17.05
CA ILE A 248 1.30 20.98 18.50
C ILE A 248 0.29 21.97 19.09
N ILE A 249 -0.42 21.54 20.14
CA ILE A 249 -1.25 22.40 20.98
C ILE A 249 -0.74 22.27 22.41
N LYS A 250 -0.06 23.29 22.93
CA LYS A 250 0.63 23.25 24.22
C LYS A 250 -0.32 23.16 25.43
N GLU A 251 -1.42 23.88 25.38
CA GLU A 251 -2.44 23.91 26.42
C GLU A 251 -3.81 24.23 25.81
N GLU A 252 -4.86 24.13 26.58
CA GLU A 252 -6.20 24.44 26.10
C GLU A 252 -6.32 25.90 25.66
N GLY A 253 -6.78 26.11 24.42
CA GLY A 253 -6.92 27.44 23.83
C GLY A 253 -5.64 28.04 23.25
N ALA A 254 -4.50 27.36 23.36
CA ALA A 254 -3.26 27.82 22.74
C ALA A 254 -3.36 27.78 21.19
N ALA A 255 -2.54 28.62 20.57
CA ALA A 255 -2.36 28.58 19.12
C ALA A 255 -1.78 27.24 18.65
N ILE A 256 -2.14 26.81 17.46
CA ILE A 256 -1.61 25.60 16.82
C ILE A 256 -0.23 25.96 16.28
N GLU A 257 0.80 25.26 16.74
CA GLU A 257 2.16 25.32 16.18
C GLU A 257 2.34 24.16 15.19
N HIS A 258 3.21 24.35 14.19
CA HIS A 258 3.58 23.30 13.24
C HIS A 258 5.10 23.16 13.17
N LYS A 259 5.57 21.91 13.16
CA LYS A 259 6.95 21.50 12.92
C LYS A 259 6.96 20.36 11.92
N GLU A 260 8.06 20.23 11.21
CA GLU A 260 8.22 19.21 10.20
C GLU A 260 9.68 18.83 10.01
N PHE A 261 9.90 17.64 9.51
CA PHE A 261 11.19 17.15 9.05
C PHE A 261 11.01 16.52 7.67
N LEU A 262 11.90 16.83 6.74
CA LEU A 262 12.01 16.18 5.44
C LEU A 262 13.48 15.92 5.15
N ALA A 263 13.86 14.66 5.02
CA ALA A 263 15.23 14.24 4.76
C ALA A 263 15.82 14.88 3.48
N GLU A 264 17.12 15.16 3.50
CA GLU A 264 17.86 15.47 2.29
C GLU A 264 18.24 14.18 1.57
N ILE A 265 18.14 14.17 0.24
CA ILE A 265 18.33 12.93 -0.55
C ILE A 265 19.77 12.38 -0.48
N GLU A 266 20.75 13.24 -0.22
CA GLU A 266 22.16 12.89 -0.09
C GLU A 266 22.55 12.54 1.36
N ASP A 267 21.67 12.75 2.34
CA ASP A 267 21.93 12.47 3.74
C ASP A 267 21.84 10.96 4.01
N LYS A 268 23.00 10.35 4.25
CA LYS A 268 23.06 8.90 4.56
C LYS A 268 22.64 8.55 5.98
N ASP A 269 22.64 9.53 6.87
CA ASP A 269 22.27 9.37 8.28
C ASP A 269 20.85 9.91 8.58
N PHE A 270 20.05 10.13 7.52
CA PHE A 270 18.74 10.78 7.65
C PHE A 270 17.79 10.07 8.63
N ILE A 271 17.89 8.74 8.79
CA ILE A 271 17.08 7.98 9.74
C ILE A 271 17.39 8.40 11.17
N ARG A 272 18.68 8.59 11.47
CA ARG A 272 19.12 9.10 12.77
C ARG A 272 18.68 10.55 12.98
N HIS A 273 18.88 11.40 11.97
CA HIS A 273 18.47 12.80 12.03
C HIS A 273 16.95 12.95 12.16
N PHE A 274 16.16 12.09 11.48
CA PHE A 274 14.72 12.01 11.66
C PHE A 274 14.36 11.76 13.15
N ALA A 275 14.95 10.74 13.76
CA ALA A 275 14.65 10.38 15.14
C ALA A 275 15.10 11.45 16.15
N GLU A 276 16.30 12.02 15.98
CA GLU A 276 16.82 13.08 16.85
C GLU A 276 15.96 14.35 16.78
N ASN A 277 15.51 14.74 15.59
CA ASN A 277 14.58 15.86 15.42
C ASN A 277 13.22 15.58 16.02
N LEU A 278 12.67 14.36 15.82
CA LEU A 278 11.40 13.96 16.41
C LEU A 278 11.44 14.02 17.95
N ILE A 279 12.48 13.46 18.57
CA ILE A 279 12.67 13.50 20.02
C ILE A 279 12.76 14.94 20.53
N LYS A 280 13.50 15.78 19.85
CA LYS A 280 13.62 17.21 20.16
C LYS A 280 12.29 17.95 20.05
N ASP A 281 11.45 17.58 19.07
CA ASP A 281 10.17 18.24 18.81
C ASP A 281 9.03 17.72 19.71
N ILE A 282 9.19 16.52 20.28
CA ILE A 282 8.28 15.93 21.30
C ILE A 282 9.06 15.74 22.62
N PRO A 283 9.43 16.81 23.33
CA PRO A 283 10.24 16.71 24.55
C PRO A 283 9.47 16.23 25.78
N ASP A 284 8.16 16.42 25.81
CA ASP A 284 7.31 16.25 26.99
C ASP A 284 6.40 15.01 26.89
N ASN A 285 5.88 14.56 28.04
CA ASN A 285 4.95 13.43 28.16
C ASN A 285 3.49 13.82 27.85
N GLY A 286 3.26 14.58 26.78
CA GLY A 286 1.93 14.86 26.27
C GLY A 286 1.36 13.70 25.44
N SER A 287 0.09 13.79 25.06
CA SER A 287 -0.53 12.81 24.17
C SER A 287 -0.05 12.97 22.74
N VAL A 288 0.39 11.88 22.11
CA VAL A 288 0.77 11.82 20.71
C VAL A 288 -0.38 11.21 19.92
N ILE A 289 -1.08 12.04 19.14
CA ILE A 289 -2.25 11.63 18.37
C ILE A 289 -1.77 11.18 16.98
N ILE A 290 -2.16 9.97 16.62
CA ILE A 290 -1.86 9.31 15.34
C ILE A 290 -3.14 8.80 14.69
N TYR A 291 -3.04 8.40 13.42
CA TYR A 291 -4.17 7.82 12.70
C TYR A 291 -3.80 6.46 12.10
N ASN A 292 -3.96 5.39 12.85
CA ASN A 292 -3.58 3.99 12.63
C ASN A 292 -2.35 3.55 13.42
N ARG A 293 -2.57 3.10 14.64
CA ARG A 293 -1.53 2.71 15.63
C ARG A 293 -0.56 1.61 15.18
N ALA A 294 -0.77 1.00 14.02
CA ALA A 294 0.13 -0.04 13.53
C ALA A 294 1.40 0.53 12.86
N PHE A 295 1.41 1.79 12.46
CA PHE A 295 2.43 2.33 11.57
C PHE A 295 3.59 3.02 12.33
N GLU A 296 3.38 4.18 12.92
CA GLU A 296 4.43 4.98 13.56
C GLU A 296 5.16 4.24 14.70
N PRO A 297 4.45 3.50 15.61
CA PRO A 297 5.14 2.77 16.67
C PRO A 297 6.08 1.69 16.13
N ALA A 298 5.74 1.06 15.00
CA ALA A 298 6.59 0.05 14.38
C ALA A 298 7.86 0.67 13.78
N ARG A 299 7.75 1.85 13.15
CA ARG A 299 8.93 2.58 12.63
C ARG A 299 9.84 3.00 13.75
N ASN A 300 9.30 3.55 14.84
CA ASN A 300 10.09 3.92 16.02
C ASN A 300 10.84 2.73 16.63
N LYS A 301 10.23 1.53 16.67
CA LYS A 301 10.92 0.32 17.14
C LYS A 301 12.08 -0.08 16.24
N GLU A 302 11.88 -0.06 14.92
CA GLU A 302 12.94 -0.37 13.94
C GLU A 302 14.10 0.63 14.05
N ILE A 303 13.81 1.91 14.25
CA ILE A 303 14.84 2.94 14.49
C ILE A 303 15.58 2.67 15.81
N ALA A 304 14.86 2.33 16.88
CA ALA A 304 15.45 2.00 18.18
C ALA A 304 16.37 0.76 18.14
N GLU A 305 16.07 -0.21 17.25
CA GLU A 305 16.95 -1.35 17.00
C GLU A 305 18.24 -0.94 16.27
N MET A 306 18.14 0.02 15.34
CA MET A 306 19.30 0.56 14.62
C MET A 306 20.15 1.51 15.49
N TYR A 307 19.50 2.28 16.37
CA TYR A 307 20.11 3.29 17.22
C TYR A 307 19.68 3.10 18.69
N PRO A 308 20.30 2.16 19.43
CA PRO A 308 19.91 1.82 20.81
C PRO A 308 19.99 2.99 21.80
N ASP A 309 20.81 4.00 21.53
CA ASP A 309 20.95 5.22 22.34
C ASP A 309 19.70 6.13 22.27
N LEU A 310 18.85 5.98 21.27
CA LEU A 310 17.59 6.73 21.11
C LEU A 310 16.35 5.94 21.59
N LYS A 311 16.55 4.70 22.04
CA LYS A 311 15.47 3.75 22.32
C LYS A 311 14.49 4.27 23.38
N ASP A 312 14.98 4.72 24.52
CA ASP A 312 14.12 5.09 25.65
C ASP A 312 13.17 6.26 25.29
N GLU A 313 13.67 7.23 24.51
CA GLU A 313 12.88 8.37 24.06
C GLU A 313 11.84 7.98 23.01
N LEU A 314 12.20 7.13 22.05
CA LEU A 314 11.26 6.62 21.04
C LEU A 314 10.18 5.73 21.68
N GLU A 315 10.53 4.91 22.69
CA GLU A 315 9.56 4.14 23.47
C GLU A 315 8.64 5.07 24.29
N ARG A 316 9.17 6.15 24.89
CA ARG A 316 8.37 7.17 25.57
C ARG A 316 7.32 7.78 24.63
N ILE A 317 7.72 8.15 23.40
CA ILE A 317 6.80 8.68 22.39
C ILE A 317 5.72 7.65 22.07
N ASN A 318 6.10 6.38 21.82
CA ASN A 318 5.17 5.29 21.50
C ASN A 318 4.16 5.02 22.62
N CYS A 319 4.59 5.09 23.90
CA CYS A 319 3.72 4.88 25.05
C CYS A 319 2.63 5.94 25.19
N ASN A 320 2.86 7.14 24.66
CA ASN A 320 1.92 8.27 24.72
C ASN A 320 1.00 8.35 23.47
N MET A 321 1.08 7.38 22.53
CA MET A 321 0.30 7.39 21.31
C MET A 321 -1.16 7.01 21.55
N ILE A 322 -2.07 7.82 20.99
CA ILE A 322 -3.53 7.63 20.99
C ILE A 322 -4.03 7.64 19.55
N ASP A 323 -4.78 6.59 19.18
CA ASP A 323 -5.24 6.37 17.81
C ASP A 323 -6.61 7.00 17.54
N PHE A 324 -6.65 7.99 16.66
CA PHE A 324 -7.90 8.66 16.25
C PHE A 324 -8.65 7.93 15.11
N LEU A 325 -8.13 6.83 14.59
CA LEU A 325 -8.87 5.93 13.70
C LEU A 325 -9.99 5.18 14.45
N GLU A 326 -9.75 4.81 15.70
CA GLU A 326 -10.60 3.87 16.46
C GLU A 326 -12.08 4.31 16.59
N PRO A 327 -12.44 5.58 16.85
CA PRO A 327 -13.84 6.02 16.87
C PRO A 327 -14.62 5.70 15.60
N PHE A 328 -13.97 5.82 14.45
CA PHE A 328 -14.56 5.59 13.13
C PHE A 328 -14.55 4.11 12.76
N LYS A 329 -13.45 3.40 13.03
CA LYS A 329 -13.30 1.96 12.80
C LYS A 329 -14.29 1.12 13.63
N GLN A 330 -14.56 1.56 14.86
CA GLN A 330 -15.55 0.95 15.74
C GLN A 330 -16.99 1.45 15.50
N ARG A 331 -17.21 2.32 14.52
CA ARG A 331 -18.52 2.92 14.23
C ARG A 331 -19.14 3.66 15.44
N LYS A 332 -18.29 4.24 16.30
CA LYS A 332 -18.70 5.13 17.40
C LYS A 332 -19.05 6.53 16.88
N TYR A 333 -18.44 6.90 15.78
CA TYR A 333 -18.83 8.02 14.93
C TYR A 333 -18.97 7.52 13.50
N TYR A 334 -20.17 7.67 12.92
CA TYR A 334 -20.42 7.26 11.55
C TYR A 334 -21.45 8.13 10.86
N THR A 335 -21.20 8.49 9.61
CA THR A 335 -22.13 9.17 8.71
C THR A 335 -22.14 8.49 7.35
N LYS A 336 -23.21 8.73 6.57
CA LYS A 336 -23.36 8.23 5.21
C LYS A 336 -22.18 8.60 4.32
N GLU A 337 -21.68 9.83 4.44
CA GLU A 337 -20.60 10.38 3.61
C GLU A 337 -19.25 9.63 3.80
N MET A 338 -19.09 8.91 4.90
CA MET A 338 -17.95 8.04 5.13
C MET A 338 -17.97 6.78 4.27
N GLN A 339 -19.09 6.45 3.64
CA GLN A 339 -19.24 5.33 2.70
C GLN A 339 -18.70 4.00 3.23
N GLY A 340 -18.86 3.73 4.51
CA GLY A 340 -18.33 2.50 5.14
C GLY A 340 -16.85 2.54 5.51
N SER A 341 -16.09 3.54 5.10
CA SER A 341 -14.66 3.68 5.38
C SER A 341 -14.39 4.41 6.69
N ALA A 342 -13.28 4.06 7.36
CA ALA A 342 -12.72 4.79 8.47
C ALA A 342 -11.42 5.52 8.10
N SER A 343 -10.98 5.45 6.84
CA SER A 343 -9.79 6.18 6.39
C SER A 343 -9.98 7.68 6.52
N ILE A 344 -8.93 8.40 6.91
CA ILE A 344 -8.95 9.85 7.11
C ILE A 344 -9.43 10.59 5.84
N LYS A 345 -9.13 10.06 4.65
CA LYS A 345 -9.56 10.58 3.34
C LYS A 345 -11.07 10.50 3.09
N TYR A 346 -11.80 9.67 3.85
CA TYR A 346 -13.26 9.60 3.84
C TYR A 346 -13.86 10.33 5.06
N VAL A 347 -13.19 10.22 6.21
CA VAL A 347 -13.66 10.82 7.45
C VAL A 347 -13.60 12.34 7.39
N LEU A 348 -12.49 12.92 6.97
CA LEU A 348 -12.29 14.36 6.96
C LEU A 348 -13.32 15.09 6.06
N PRO A 349 -13.52 14.70 4.79
CA PRO A 349 -14.56 15.30 3.94
C PRO A 349 -15.97 15.10 4.50
N ALA A 350 -16.25 13.96 5.14
CA ALA A 350 -17.55 13.71 5.77
C ALA A 350 -17.84 14.65 6.94
N LEU A 351 -16.79 15.02 7.72
CA LEU A 351 -16.90 15.97 8.83
C LEU A 351 -16.99 17.43 8.37
N TYR A 352 -16.37 17.76 7.25
CA TYR A 352 -16.17 19.13 6.74
C TYR A 352 -16.50 19.25 5.25
N GLN A 353 -17.75 18.91 4.87
CA GLN A 353 -18.23 18.78 3.47
C GLN A 353 -18.06 20.03 2.58
N LYS A 354 -17.71 21.19 3.13
CA LYS A 354 -17.62 22.47 2.40
C LYS A 354 -16.23 23.11 2.46
N ASP A 355 -15.27 22.45 3.06
CA ASP A 355 -13.93 23.00 3.25
C ASP A 355 -13.00 22.41 2.17
N SER A 356 -12.81 23.15 1.06
CA SER A 356 -11.99 22.74 -0.06
C SER A 356 -10.48 22.68 0.27
N GLU A 357 -10.04 23.32 1.36
CA GLU A 357 -8.65 23.28 1.82
C GLU A 357 -8.29 21.92 2.46
N LEU A 358 -9.31 21.15 2.83
CA LEU A 358 -9.17 19.82 3.43
C LEU A 358 -9.31 18.67 2.40
N ASP A 359 -9.36 18.99 1.11
CA ASP A 359 -9.52 17.99 0.05
C ASP A 359 -8.18 17.61 -0.57
N TYR A 360 -7.76 16.36 -0.34
CA TYR A 360 -6.54 15.77 -0.89
C TYR A 360 -6.45 15.81 -2.42
N HIS A 361 -7.60 15.83 -3.12
CA HIS A 361 -7.63 15.93 -4.59
C HIS A 361 -7.16 17.29 -5.11
N ASN A 362 -7.17 18.33 -4.27
CA ASN A 362 -6.71 19.66 -4.63
C ASN A 362 -5.20 19.87 -4.40
N LEU A 363 -4.49 18.87 -3.90
CA LEU A 363 -3.05 18.96 -3.69
C LEU A 363 -2.30 18.92 -5.04
N PRO A 364 -1.22 19.72 -5.21
CA PRO A 364 -0.63 19.93 -6.53
C PRO A 364 0.31 18.81 -7.02
N VAL A 365 0.85 17.98 -6.14
CA VAL A 365 1.96 17.05 -6.47
C VAL A 365 1.76 15.66 -5.91
N VAL A 366 1.30 15.52 -4.67
CA VAL A 366 1.18 14.25 -3.92
C VAL A 366 -0.21 14.13 -3.34
N HIS A 367 -0.86 12.98 -3.55
CA HIS A 367 -2.24 12.74 -3.14
C HIS A 367 -2.38 11.50 -2.23
N ASN A 368 -1.31 10.71 -2.11
CA ASN A 368 -1.27 9.51 -1.27
C ASN A 368 0.16 9.13 -0.89
N GLY A 369 0.34 8.22 0.07
CA GLY A 369 1.65 7.81 0.58
C GLY A 369 2.53 7.07 -0.46
N GLU A 370 1.94 6.37 -1.45
CA GLU A 370 2.69 5.74 -2.54
C GLU A 370 3.33 6.82 -3.43
N GLU A 371 2.54 7.80 -3.85
CA GLU A 371 3.04 8.96 -4.59
C GLU A 371 4.09 9.75 -3.78
N ALA A 372 3.95 9.85 -2.44
CA ALA A 372 4.93 10.48 -1.58
C ALA A 372 6.28 9.74 -1.61
N SER A 373 6.25 8.42 -1.52
CA SER A 373 7.43 7.55 -1.62
C SER A 373 8.13 7.73 -2.98
N GLU A 374 7.38 7.64 -4.08
CA GLU A 374 7.89 7.81 -5.44
C GLU A 374 8.45 9.22 -5.67
N ALA A 375 7.74 10.25 -5.20
CA ALA A 375 8.16 11.64 -5.29
C ALA A 375 9.51 11.86 -4.58
N PHE A 376 9.66 11.33 -3.35
CA PHE A 376 10.92 11.42 -2.61
C PHE A 376 12.07 10.73 -3.35
N LEU A 377 11.89 9.49 -3.78
CA LEU A 377 12.91 8.74 -4.54
C LEU A 377 13.28 9.42 -5.86
N SER A 378 12.31 10.09 -6.50
CA SER A 378 12.53 10.79 -7.77
C SER A 378 13.41 12.04 -7.64
N LEU A 379 13.66 12.56 -6.43
CA LEU A 379 14.48 13.75 -6.20
C LEU A 379 15.91 13.59 -6.73
N LYS A 380 16.42 12.35 -6.68
CA LYS A 380 17.79 12.04 -7.15
C LYS A 380 17.93 12.36 -8.64
N GLY A 381 18.87 13.24 -8.97
CA GLY A 381 19.15 13.64 -10.37
C GLY A 381 18.22 14.70 -10.98
N LYS A 382 17.25 15.24 -10.25
CA LYS A 382 16.41 16.35 -10.70
C LYS A 382 17.12 17.71 -10.55
N SER A 383 16.67 18.71 -11.33
CA SER A 383 17.15 20.10 -11.15
C SER A 383 16.71 20.64 -9.77
N LYS A 384 17.45 21.63 -9.26
CA LYS A 384 17.14 22.26 -7.96
C LYS A 384 15.72 22.85 -7.91
N GLU A 385 15.24 23.40 -9.00
CA GLU A 385 13.88 23.95 -9.12
C GLU A 385 12.84 22.83 -8.97
N LYS A 386 13.05 21.69 -9.65
CA LYS A 386 12.14 20.57 -9.59
C LYS A 386 12.21 19.86 -8.24
N GLN A 387 13.39 19.74 -7.64
CA GLN A 387 13.54 19.25 -6.27
C GLN A 387 12.76 20.11 -5.28
N LYS A 388 12.84 21.45 -5.39
CA LYS A 388 12.09 22.36 -4.53
C LYS A 388 10.58 22.22 -4.69
N GLU A 389 10.08 22.04 -5.92
CA GLU A 389 8.65 21.82 -6.19
C GLU A 389 8.17 20.51 -5.53
N ILE A 390 8.90 19.40 -5.74
CA ILE A 390 8.56 18.09 -5.18
C ILE A 390 8.61 18.14 -3.65
N ARG A 391 9.67 18.70 -3.06
CA ARG A 391 9.80 18.83 -1.60
C ARG A 391 8.65 19.63 -1.00
N ASN A 392 8.25 20.74 -1.65
CA ASN A 392 7.09 21.51 -1.20
C ASN A 392 5.79 20.68 -1.27
N GLY A 393 5.61 19.88 -2.33
CA GLY A 393 4.47 18.99 -2.44
C GLY A 393 4.40 17.95 -1.31
N LEU A 394 5.55 17.34 -0.98
CA LEU A 394 5.69 16.40 0.15
C LEU A 394 5.34 17.06 1.48
N LEU A 395 5.87 18.26 1.76
CA LEU A 395 5.59 19.00 2.99
C LEU A 395 4.10 19.32 3.12
N VAL A 396 3.47 19.85 2.07
CA VAL A 396 2.05 20.20 2.08
C VAL A 396 1.15 18.96 2.28
N TYR A 397 1.49 17.83 1.66
CA TYR A 397 0.72 16.59 1.81
C TYR A 397 0.75 16.09 3.25
N CYS A 398 1.94 15.85 3.82
CA CYS A 398 2.07 15.34 5.20
C CYS A 398 1.53 16.34 6.25
N GLN A 399 1.64 17.66 5.98
CA GLN A 399 1.04 18.69 6.82
C GLN A 399 -0.50 18.57 6.86
N LEU A 400 -1.13 18.23 5.75
CA LEU A 400 -2.58 18.04 5.69
C LEU A 400 -3.02 16.85 6.54
N ASP A 401 -2.27 15.73 6.54
CA ASP A 401 -2.59 14.55 7.33
C ASP A 401 -2.63 14.87 8.84
N THR A 402 -1.63 15.58 9.35
CA THR A 402 -1.61 15.99 10.77
C THR A 402 -2.64 17.07 11.09
N TYR A 403 -2.87 18.02 10.18
CA TYR A 403 -3.92 19.03 10.36
C TYR A 403 -5.33 18.42 10.32
N ALA A 404 -5.54 17.38 9.53
CA ALA A 404 -6.77 16.61 9.52
C ALA A 404 -7.11 16.03 10.91
N MET A 405 -6.10 15.50 11.62
CA MET A 405 -6.28 15.01 12.99
C MET A 405 -6.61 16.14 13.98
N VAL A 406 -6.02 17.32 13.83
CA VAL A 406 -6.40 18.53 14.60
C VAL A 406 -7.88 18.89 14.37
N LYS A 407 -8.32 18.85 13.12
CA LYS A 407 -9.73 19.13 12.77
C LYS A 407 -10.67 18.07 13.37
N ILE A 408 -10.30 16.79 13.37
CA ILE A 408 -11.06 15.72 14.03
C ILE A 408 -11.17 16.00 15.54
N TRP A 409 -10.09 16.37 16.20
CA TRP A 409 -10.10 16.75 17.61
C TRP A 409 -11.01 17.94 17.88
N MET A 410 -10.93 19.00 17.07
CA MET A 410 -11.83 20.17 17.16
C MET A 410 -13.30 19.75 17.01
N LYS A 411 -13.61 18.84 16.08
CA LYS A 411 -14.95 18.31 15.89
C LYS A 411 -15.46 17.55 17.10
N PHE A 412 -14.61 16.74 17.73
CA PHE A 412 -14.97 16.06 18.97
C PHE A 412 -15.28 17.03 20.11
N LYS A 413 -14.49 18.09 20.27
CA LYS A 413 -14.79 19.18 21.25
C LYS A 413 -16.10 19.88 20.95
N GLU A 414 -16.37 20.21 19.68
CA GLU A 414 -17.65 20.82 19.26
C GLU A 414 -18.86 19.94 19.63
N ILE A 415 -18.77 18.62 19.40
CA ILE A 415 -19.84 17.67 19.72
C ILE A 415 -20.13 17.62 21.22
N LEU A 416 -19.10 17.69 22.05
CA LEU A 416 -19.24 17.63 23.50
C LEU A 416 -19.71 18.95 24.12
N SER A 417 -19.59 20.06 23.40
CA SER A 417 -20.08 21.39 23.86
C SER A 417 -21.57 21.62 23.55
N LYS A 418 -22.16 20.81 22.68
CA LYS A 418 -23.59 20.77 22.33
C LYS A 418 -24.34 19.70 23.15
#